data_69730b219b0eb7fa979bafc1d837fb2e
#
_entry.id   69730b219b0eb7fa979bafc1d837fb2e
#
_cell.length_a   1.000
_cell.length_b   1.000
_cell.length_c   1.000
_cell.angle_alpha   90.00
_cell.angle_beta   90.00
_cell.angle_gamma   90.00
#
_symmetry.space_group_name_H-M   'P 1'
#
loop_
_entity.id
_entity.type
_entity.pdbx_description
1 polymer ?
#
loop_
_entity_poly.entity_id
_entity_poly.type
_entity_poly.pdbx_seq_one_letter_code
_entity_poly.pdbx_strand_id
1 'polypeptide(L)'
;MSDLIKLTPIFHEKIWGGRQLETVFGYNIPEGPIGECWAISAHPNGDCQIAEGPYAGHTLSWLWAEHRELFGNCEGKEFPLLIKILDAKDDLSIQIHPNDEYAAEHENGSLGKTECWYVLCLLYTSPSPRDTERSR
;
A
#
# COMPACT_ATOMS: atom_id res chain seq x y z
N MET A 1 17.05 -5.07 -21.91
CA MET A 1 15.95 -5.88 -21.31
C MET A 1 15.30 -5.03 -20.25
N SER A 2 13.99 -5.05 -20.16
CA SER A 2 13.25 -4.26 -19.18
C SER A 2 13.50 -4.86 -17.78
N ASP A 3 14.12 -4.09 -16.90
CA ASP A 3 14.40 -4.50 -15.52
C ASP A 3 13.16 -4.30 -14.61
N LEU A 4 11.99 -4.63 -15.15
CA LEU A 4 10.74 -4.57 -14.39
C LEU A 4 10.67 -5.77 -13.45
N ILE A 5 10.47 -5.46 -12.17
CA ILE A 5 10.26 -6.46 -11.13
C ILE A 5 8.76 -6.56 -10.89
N LYS A 6 8.19 -7.72 -11.16
CA LYS A 6 6.79 -8.01 -10.93
C LYS A 6 6.60 -8.58 -9.55
N LEU A 7 5.69 -7.99 -8.80
CA LEU A 7 5.36 -8.41 -7.45
C LEU A 7 4.01 -9.13 -7.41
N THR A 8 3.89 -10.09 -6.51
CA THR A 8 2.61 -10.70 -6.16
C THR A 8 1.98 -9.85 -5.06
N PRO A 9 0.82 -9.22 -5.30
CA PRO A 9 0.15 -8.39 -4.32
C PRO A 9 -0.40 -9.22 -3.16
N ILE A 10 -0.56 -8.57 -2.00
CA ILE A 10 -1.11 -9.18 -0.80
C ILE A 10 -2.46 -8.53 -0.50
N PHE A 11 -3.45 -9.36 -0.19
CA PHE A 11 -4.82 -8.91 0.06
C PHE A 11 -5.14 -9.01 1.55
N HIS A 12 -5.77 -7.95 2.07
CA HIS A 12 -6.21 -7.88 3.46
C HIS A 12 -7.72 -7.75 3.54
N GLU A 13 -8.31 -8.65 4.31
CA GLU A 13 -9.71 -8.58 4.68
C GLU A 13 -9.94 -7.37 5.61
N LYS A 14 -10.99 -6.61 5.32
CA LYS A 14 -11.46 -5.48 6.11
C LYS A 14 -12.97 -5.50 6.16
N ILE A 15 -13.55 -5.22 7.32
CA ILE A 15 -15.02 -5.20 7.49
C ILE A 15 -15.73 -4.23 6.53
N TRP A 16 -15.05 -3.18 6.12
CA TRP A 16 -15.51 -2.18 5.16
C TRP A 16 -15.16 -2.51 3.70
N GLY A 17 -14.49 -3.66 3.46
CA GLY A 17 -14.03 -4.06 2.14
C GLY A 17 -15.15 -4.47 1.19
N GLY A 18 -14.86 -4.36 -0.11
CA GLY A 18 -15.73 -4.76 -1.20
C GLY A 18 -15.21 -5.95 -1.99
N ARG A 19 -15.62 -6.01 -3.26
CA ARG A 19 -15.19 -7.02 -4.25
C ARG A 19 -14.75 -6.39 -5.58
N GLN A 20 -14.51 -5.08 -5.63
CA GLN A 20 -14.10 -4.40 -6.87
C GLN A 20 -12.67 -4.74 -7.29
N LEU A 21 -11.80 -5.12 -6.34
CA LEU A 21 -10.48 -5.65 -6.66
C LEU A 21 -10.57 -6.87 -7.60
N GLU A 22 -11.60 -7.68 -7.48
CA GLU A 22 -11.88 -8.80 -8.39
C GLU A 22 -12.66 -8.33 -9.63
N THR A 23 -13.80 -7.68 -9.43
CA THR A 23 -14.75 -7.41 -10.51
C THR A 23 -14.30 -6.32 -11.48
N VAL A 24 -13.50 -5.35 -11.01
CA VAL A 24 -13.00 -4.21 -11.82
C VAL A 24 -11.54 -4.42 -12.19
N PHE A 25 -10.69 -4.83 -11.25
CA PHE A 25 -9.26 -4.97 -11.49
C PHE A 25 -8.85 -6.37 -11.94
N GLY A 26 -9.73 -7.36 -11.83
CA GLY A 26 -9.48 -8.73 -12.29
C GLY A 26 -8.51 -9.52 -11.42
N TYR A 27 -8.28 -9.10 -10.18
CA TYR A 27 -7.46 -9.86 -9.24
C TYR A 27 -8.18 -11.13 -8.77
N ASN A 28 -7.41 -12.19 -8.62
CA ASN A 28 -7.90 -13.39 -7.92
C ASN A 28 -7.73 -13.15 -6.41
N ILE A 29 -8.79 -12.75 -5.74
CA ILE A 29 -8.78 -12.40 -4.32
C ILE A 29 -9.44 -13.49 -3.47
N PRO A 30 -9.09 -13.62 -2.18
CA PRO A 30 -9.75 -14.52 -1.25
C PRO A 30 -11.27 -14.27 -1.15
N GLU A 31 -12.00 -15.23 -0.61
CA GLU A 31 -13.39 -15.03 -0.24
C GLU A 31 -13.51 -13.98 0.88
N GLY A 32 -14.68 -13.34 0.97
CA GLY A 32 -14.95 -12.32 1.99
C GLY A 32 -14.75 -10.88 1.53
N PRO A 33 -14.87 -9.91 2.45
CA PRO A 33 -14.73 -8.50 2.17
C PRO A 33 -13.25 -8.10 2.13
N ILE A 34 -12.70 -7.90 0.95
CA ILE A 34 -11.29 -7.51 0.77
C ILE A 34 -11.21 -6.00 0.56
N GLY A 35 -10.67 -5.31 1.57
CA GLY A 35 -10.57 -3.85 1.55
C GLY A 35 -9.24 -3.31 1.05
N GLU A 36 -8.16 -4.08 1.15
CA GLU A 36 -6.83 -3.60 0.76
C GLU A 36 -6.10 -4.61 -0.12
N CYS A 37 -5.57 -4.13 -1.22
CA CYS A 37 -4.54 -4.80 -2.02
C CYS A 37 -3.22 -4.06 -1.79
N TRP A 38 -2.27 -4.69 -1.13
CA TRP A 38 -0.92 -4.16 -1.00
C TRP A 38 -0.14 -4.55 -2.25
N ALA A 39 -0.12 -3.64 -3.20
CA ALA A 39 0.46 -3.88 -4.51
C ALA A 39 1.99 -3.82 -4.49
N ILE A 40 2.57 -2.92 -3.69
CA ILE A 40 4.01 -2.81 -3.46
C ILE A 40 4.22 -2.63 -1.96
N SER A 41 4.83 -3.62 -1.32
CA SER A 41 5.04 -3.62 0.13
C SER A 41 6.23 -4.49 0.51
N ALA A 42 7.08 -3.95 1.35
CA ALA A 42 8.12 -4.67 2.10
C ALA A 42 7.82 -4.67 3.61
N HIS A 43 6.58 -4.37 3.98
CA HIS A 43 6.16 -4.30 5.38
C HIS A 43 6.07 -5.71 5.99
N PRO A 44 6.47 -5.93 7.26
CA PRO A 44 6.44 -7.25 7.90
C PRO A 44 5.06 -7.93 7.90
N ASN A 45 3.98 -7.15 7.94
CA ASN A 45 2.61 -7.66 7.88
C ASN A 45 2.11 -8.01 6.47
N GLY A 46 2.96 -7.83 5.45
CA GLY A 46 2.58 -8.09 4.07
C GLY A 46 3.72 -7.73 3.11
N ASP A 47 4.78 -8.53 3.12
CA ASP A 47 5.96 -8.37 2.28
C ASP A 47 5.73 -9.07 0.94
N CYS A 48 5.60 -8.29 -0.14
CA CYS A 48 5.30 -8.81 -1.47
C CYS A 48 6.42 -9.70 -2.00
N GLN A 49 6.07 -10.85 -2.57
CA GLN A 49 7.02 -11.73 -3.23
C GLN A 49 7.23 -11.31 -4.70
N ILE A 50 8.43 -11.56 -5.19
CA ILE A 50 8.78 -11.37 -6.59
C ILE A 50 8.21 -12.56 -7.37
N ALA A 51 7.33 -12.24 -8.34
CA ALA A 51 6.54 -13.24 -9.05
C ALA A 51 7.35 -13.98 -10.12
N GLU A 52 8.34 -13.33 -10.75
CA GLU A 52 9.09 -13.88 -11.89
C GLU A 52 10.48 -13.25 -12.02
N GLY A 53 11.32 -13.86 -12.85
CA GLY A 53 12.67 -13.38 -13.10
C GLY A 53 13.73 -13.97 -12.17
N PRO A 54 14.95 -13.42 -12.18
CA PRO A 54 16.10 -13.99 -11.46
C PRO A 54 15.94 -14.00 -9.94
N TYR A 55 15.07 -13.16 -9.40
CA TYR A 55 14.81 -13.02 -7.98
C TYR A 55 13.46 -13.63 -7.54
N ALA A 56 12.81 -14.40 -8.41
CA ALA A 56 11.50 -15.00 -8.14
C ALA A 56 11.50 -15.80 -6.82
N GLY A 57 10.44 -15.63 -6.03
CA GLY A 57 10.28 -16.28 -4.73
C GLY A 57 10.92 -15.57 -3.55
N HIS A 58 11.82 -14.61 -3.77
CA HIS A 58 12.29 -13.70 -2.72
C HIS A 58 11.28 -12.58 -2.46
N THR A 59 11.39 -11.94 -1.29
CA THR A 59 10.53 -10.82 -0.92
C THR A 59 11.10 -9.48 -1.36
N LEU A 60 10.26 -8.44 -1.38
CA LEU A 60 10.72 -7.09 -1.68
C LEU A 60 11.68 -6.56 -0.61
N SER A 61 11.47 -6.91 0.67
CA SER A 61 12.40 -6.53 1.74
C SER A 61 13.77 -7.15 1.56
N TRP A 62 13.83 -8.42 1.16
CA TRP A 62 15.08 -9.09 0.83
C TRP A 62 15.79 -8.40 -0.35
N LEU A 63 15.04 -8.10 -1.41
CA LEU A 63 15.60 -7.43 -2.58
C LEU A 63 16.14 -6.04 -2.23
N TRP A 64 15.44 -5.31 -1.36
CA TRP A 64 15.90 -4.01 -0.84
C TRP A 64 17.19 -4.12 -0.05
N ALA A 65 17.38 -5.18 0.73
CA ALA A 65 18.57 -5.39 1.54
C ALA A 65 19.77 -5.83 0.70
N GLU A 66 19.57 -6.77 -0.24
CA GLU A 66 20.65 -7.44 -0.95
C GLU A 66 21.01 -6.82 -2.30
N HIS A 67 20.07 -6.10 -2.92
CA HIS A 67 20.18 -5.56 -4.28
C HIS A 67 19.85 -4.07 -4.35
N ARG A 68 20.50 -3.29 -3.50
CA ARG A 68 20.26 -1.84 -3.38
C ARG A 68 20.49 -1.08 -4.69
N GLU A 69 21.36 -1.58 -5.54
CA GLU A 69 21.66 -1.03 -6.87
C GLU A 69 20.43 -0.95 -7.76
N LEU A 70 19.46 -1.87 -7.61
CA LEU A 70 18.20 -1.86 -8.36
C LEU A 70 17.28 -0.69 -7.97
N PHE A 71 17.53 -0.09 -6.83
CA PHE A 71 16.79 1.05 -6.27
C PHE A 71 17.62 2.34 -6.31
N GLY A 72 18.63 2.41 -7.19
CA GLY A 72 19.49 3.59 -7.33
C GLY A 72 20.36 3.87 -6.11
N ASN A 73 20.69 2.84 -5.32
CA ASN A 73 21.44 2.92 -4.07
C ASN A 73 20.81 3.89 -3.05
N CYS A 74 19.48 4.00 -3.04
CA CYS A 74 18.77 4.81 -2.07
C CYS A 74 19.13 4.42 -0.63
N GLU A 75 19.28 5.42 0.22
CA GLU A 75 19.54 5.22 1.65
C GLU A 75 18.25 4.82 2.39
N GLY A 76 18.42 4.22 3.56
CA GLY A 76 17.33 3.81 4.44
C GLY A 76 17.43 2.36 4.86
N LYS A 77 17.02 2.08 6.09
CA LYS A 77 17.03 0.72 6.64
C LYS A 77 15.96 -0.14 5.97
N GLU A 78 14.77 0.44 5.76
CA GLU A 78 13.60 -0.23 5.24
C GLU A 78 13.21 0.36 3.87
N PHE A 79 12.50 -0.43 3.07
CA PHE A 79 11.90 0.05 1.83
C PHE A 79 10.87 1.13 2.14
N PRO A 80 10.97 2.32 1.52
CA PRO A 80 10.28 3.51 2.03
C PRO A 80 8.80 3.64 1.61
N LEU A 81 8.29 2.72 0.78
CA LEU A 81 6.96 2.85 0.20
C LEU A 81 6.05 1.69 0.56
N LEU A 82 4.78 2.02 0.72
CA LEU A 82 3.68 1.07 0.79
C LEU A 82 2.57 1.55 -0.13
N ILE A 83 2.41 0.91 -1.28
CA ILE A 83 1.39 1.27 -2.27
C ILE A 83 0.22 0.30 -2.15
N LYS A 84 -0.95 0.86 -1.89
CA LYS A 84 -2.20 0.13 -1.72
C LYS A 84 -3.23 0.52 -2.76
N ILE A 85 -4.07 -0.44 -3.15
CA ILE A 85 -5.35 -0.17 -3.80
C ILE A 85 -6.42 -0.48 -2.76
N LEU A 86 -7.27 0.50 -2.45
CA LEU A 86 -8.33 0.37 -1.46
C LEU A 86 -9.68 0.19 -2.17
N ASP A 87 -10.42 -0.80 -1.74
CA ASP A 87 -11.81 -1.05 -2.14
C ASP A 87 -12.71 -0.89 -0.92
N ALA A 88 -13.18 0.34 -0.71
CA ALA A 88 -14.05 0.69 0.41
C ALA A 88 -15.52 0.63 -0.06
N LYS A 89 -16.24 -0.39 0.41
CA LYS A 89 -17.69 -0.51 0.26
C LYS A 89 -18.45 0.31 1.30
N ASP A 90 -17.86 0.43 2.49
CA ASP A 90 -18.41 1.17 3.63
C ASP A 90 -17.42 2.27 4.06
N ASP A 91 -17.83 3.11 5.01
CA ASP A 91 -17.03 4.23 5.50
C ASP A 91 -15.71 3.76 6.14
N LEU A 92 -14.65 4.47 5.80
CA LEU A 92 -13.35 4.27 6.43
C LEU A 92 -13.28 4.97 7.78
N SER A 93 -12.52 4.39 8.71
CA SER A 93 -12.24 5.05 9.98
C SER A 93 -11.41 6.32 9.79
N ILE A 94 -11.71 7.34 10.58
CA ILE A 94 -10.87 8.54 10.66
C ILE A 94 -9.62 8.18 11.46
N GLN A 95 -8.45 8.40 10.87
CA GLN A 95 -7.16 8.10 11.48
C GLN A 95 -6.29 9.35 11.50
N ILE A 96 -5.55 9.53 12.59
CA ILE A 96 -4.50 10.53 12.71
C ILE A 96 -3.17 9.78 12.60
N HIS A 97 -2.31 10.23 11.71
CA HIS A 97 -0.99 9.63 11.53
C HIS A 97 0.07 10.44 12.27
N PRO A 98 0.94 9.77 13.06
CA PRO A 98 2.02 10.45 13.75
C PRO A 98 3.10 10.91 12.77
N ASN A 99 3.82 11.97 13.16
CA ASN A 99 5.09 12.33 12.52
C ASN A 99 6.21 11.41 13.01
N ASP A 100 7.42 11.55 12.41
CA ASP A 100 8.56 10.69 12.75
C ASP A 100 8.98 10.79 14.22
N GLU A 101 8.97 12.00 14.81
CA GLU A 101 9.35 12.24 16.20
C GLU A 101 8.41 11.52 17.16
N TYR A 102 7.10 11.70 16.96
CA TYR A 102 6.10 11.05 17.80
C TYR A 102 6.12 9.52 17.65
N ALA A 103 6.24 9.03 16.41
CA ALA A 103 6.30 7.60 16.14
C ALA A 103 7.55 6.94 16.75
N ALA A 104 8.69 7.60 16.71
CA ALA A 104 9.92 7.12 17.29
C ALA A 104 9.81 6.93 18.81
N GLU A 105 9.12 7.85 19.51
CA GLU A 105 8.97 7.82 20.97
C GLU A 105 7.86 6.86 21.43
N HIS A 106 6.72 6.79 20.69
CA HIS A 106 5.49 6.15 21.18
C HIS A 106 5.13 4.85 20.42
N GLU A 107 5.74 4.61 19.25
CA GLU A 107 5.44 3.47 18.38
C GLU A 107 6.67 2.56 18.19
N ASN A 108 7.43 2.33 19.26
CA ASN A 108 8.59 1.44 19.29
C ASN A 108 9.67 1.74 18.23
N GLY A 109 9.90 3.02 17.94
CA GLY A 109 10.91 3.44 16.94
C GLY A 109 10.45 3.34 15.50
N SER A 110 9.14 3.26 15.25
CA SER A 110 8.57 3.30 13.92
C SER A 110 8.77 4.65 13.26
N LEU A 111 8.71 4.66 11.93
CA LEU A 111 8.64 5.90 11.16
C LEU A 111 7.23 6.48 11.21
N GLY A 112 7.11 7.79 11.09
CA GLY A 112 5.84 8.46 10.85
C GLY A 112 5.21 8.01 9.52
N LYS A 113 3.92 8.25 9.37
CA LYS A 113 3.19 7.85 8.17
C LYS A 113 2.80 9.08 7.34
N THR A 114 3.65 9.43 6.37
CA THR A 114 3.25 10.37 5.31
C THR A 114 2.41 9.64 4.28
N GLU A 115 1.22 10.15 3.99
CA GLU A 115 0.25 9.49 3.13
C GLU A 115 -0.32 10.44 2.09
N CYS A 116 -0.54 9.95 0.89
CA CYS A 116 -1.31 10.62 -0.15
C CYS A 116 -2.33 9.67 -0.76
N TRP A 117 -3.44 10.23 -1.24
CA TRP A 117 -4.53 9.49 -1.85
C TRP A 117 -4.76 9.95 -3.28
N TYR A 118 -4.96 8.98 -4.16
CA TYR A 118 -5.44 9.20 -5.51
C TYR A 118 -6.76 8.46 -5.70
N VAL A 119 -7.82 9.17 -6.02
CA VAL A 119 -9.16 8.59 -6.17
C VAL A 119 -9.32 8.03 -7.58
N LEU A 120 -9.45 6.71 -7.69
CA LEU A 120 -9.69 6.02 -8.96
C LEU A 120 -11.18 6.02 -9.35
N CYS A 121 -12.06 5.83 -8.37
CA CYS A 121 -13.50 5.80 -8.56
C CYS A 121 -14.21 6.23 -7.28
N LEU A 122 -15.27 7.01 -7.42
CA LEU A 122 -16.21 7.33 -6.34
C LEU A 122 -17.57 6.76 -6.70
N LEU A 123 -18.16 5.97 -5.82
CA LEU A 123 -19.54 5.49 -5.95
C LEU A 123 -20.56 6.61 -5.65
N TYR A 124 -20.14 7.62 -4.88
CA TYR A 124 -20.96 8.78 -4.52
C TYR A 124 -20.15 10.06 -4.72
N THR A 125 -20.82 11.08 -5.25
CA THR A 125 -20.28 12.43 -5.42
C THR A 125 -20.36 13.20 -4.10
N SER A 126 -19.74 12.72 -3.04
CA SER A 126 -19.53 13.54 -1.86
C SER A 126 -18.35 14.45 -2.15
N PRO A 127 -18.48 15.78 -2.05
CA PRO A 127 -17.35 16.67 -2.24
C PRO A 127 -16.28 16.36 -1.19
N SER A 128 -15.02 16.27 -1.62
CA SER A 128 -13.93 16.09 -0.67
C SER A 128 -13.85 17.31 0.26
N PRO A 129 -13.31 17.19 1.47
CA PRO A 129 -13.11 18.35 2.37
C PRO A 129 -12.37 19.51 1.71
N ARG A 130 -11.49 19.23 0.73
CA ARG A 130 -10.77 20.25 -0.05
C ARG A 130 -11.67 20.97 -1.07
N ASP A 131 -12.71 20.31 -1.56
CA ASP A 131 -13.65 20.92 -2.51
C ASP A 131 -14.62 21.89 -1.81
N THR A 132 -14.92 21.66 -0.53
CA THR A 132 -15.74 22.55 0.28
C THR A 132 -15.00 23.81 0.71
N GLU A 133 -13.67 23.80 0.82
CA GLU A 133 -12.86 24.97 1.15
C GLU A 133 -12.72 25.95 -0.02
N ARG A 134 -12.84 25.49 -1.28
CA ARG A 134 -12.79 26.35 -2.46
C ARG A 134 -14.08 27.10 -2.77
N SER A 135 -15.15 26.77 -2.06
CA SER A 135 -16.50 27.36 -2.28
C SER A 135 -16.83 28.51 -1.31
N ARG A 136 -15.83 29.04 -0.60
CA ARG A 136 -16.01 30.18 0.34
C ARG A 136 -15.15 31.36 -0.08
#